data_7ef45e2d3b29d551f9b1d8fcf9a1bbba
#
_entry.id   7ef45e2d3b29d551f9b1d8fcf9a1bbba
#
_cell.length_a   1.000
_cell.length_b   1.000
_cell.length_c   1.000
_cell.angle_alpha   90.00
_cell.angle_beta   90.00
_cell.angle_gamma   90.00
#
_symmetry.space_group_name_H-M   'P 1'
#
loop_
_entity.id
_entity.type
_entity.pdbx_description
1 polymer ?
#
loop_
_entity_poly.entity_id
_entity_poly.type
_entity_poly.pdbx_seq_one_letter_code
_entity_poly.pdbx_strand_id
1 'polypeptide(L)'
;MSTEQTRVERNSEARGHQGPWLGLEPYQEGDAGRFFGRSAEVSRLVEAVRDNLHTTVYGPSGAGKTSLLRAGVFPRMREETMIPVYLRLSHAESAPPYRDQVLAGVREALCAAQVEAEPVGENAEQCPETLWSWFHRHEFWDGRNRLAKPVLVLDQFEELFTLGAARSDAGSFITELGDLCSNTVPESLAAALSATGGRLGYPSDSQSYRVVLSLREDFLARLEEITVEWTVFRRNRVSVQPMTAEQALEAVLMPGKGIVDEAVARAIVTA
;
A
#
# COMPACT_ATOMS: atom_id res chain seq x y z
N MET A 1 33.18 7.71 1.27
CA MET A 1 32.42 7.73 -0.01
C MET A 1 32.86 6.50 -0.79
N SER A 2 32.16 5.40 -0.84
CA SER A 2 32.38 4.34 -1.86
C SER A 2 31.80 2.95 -1.57
N THR A 3 30.96 2.72 -0.58
CA THR A 3 30.45 1.36 -0.33
C THR A 3 28.95 1.22 -0.56
N GLU A 4 28.21 2.30 -0.51
CA GLU A 4 26.76 2.31 -0.67
C GLU A 4 26.31 2.47 -2.14
N GLN A 5 27.04 3.28 -2.91
CA GLN A 5 26.83 3.39 -4.36
C GLN A 5 27.09 2.07 -5.08
N THR A 6 28.08 1.29 -4.65
CA THR A 6 28.40 -0.04 -5.22
C THR A 6 27.35 -1.11 -4.88
N ARG A 7 26.51 -0.91 -3.87
CA ARG A 7 25.44 -1.86 -3.49
C ARG A 7 24.15 -1.62 -4.28
N VAL A 8 23.85 -0.35 -4.60
CA VAL A 8 22.71 0.03 -5.46
C VAL A 8 22.98 -0.35 -6.91
N GLU A 9 24.19 -0.13 -7.41
CA GLU A 9 24.59 -0.53 -8.77
C GLU A 9 24.65 -2.05 -8.94
N ARG A 10 25.13 -2.82 -7.95
CA ARG A 10 25.10 -4.30 -7.97
C ARG A 10 23.69 -4.89 -7.93
N ASN A 11 22.70 -4.21 -7.33
CA ASN A 11 21.31 -4.65 -7.36
C ASN A 11 20.59 -4.34 -8.69
N SER A 12 21.08 -3.39 -9.49
CA SER A 12 20.54 -3.13 -10.83
C SER A 12 21.13 -4.07 -11.89
N GLU A 13 22.37 -4.53 -11.70
CA GLU A 13 23.04 -5.45 -12.63
C GLU A 13 22.65 -6.94 -12.43
N ALA A 14 22.11 -7.31 -11.25
CA ALA A 14 21.66 -8.67 -10.97
C ALA A 14 20.31 -9.05 -11.58
N ARG A 15 19.57 -8.13 -12.20
CA ARG A 15 18.30 -8.40 -12.90
C ARG A 15 18.52 -8.68 -14.38
N GLY A 16 19.29 -9.70 -14.68
CA GLY A 16 19.53 -10.20 -16.05
C GLY A 16 18.33 -10.93 -16.66
N HIS A 17 17.09 -10.45 -16.48
CA HIS A 17 15.94 -10.92 -17.24
C HIS A 17 15.96 -10.23 -18.62
N GLN A 18 16.61 -10.83 -19.58
CA GLN A 18 16.64 -10.37 -20.98
C GLN A 18 15.33 -10.65 -21.74
N GLY A 19 14.35 -11.27 -21.10
CA GLY A 19 13.04 -11.61 -21.70
C GLY A 19 11.97 -10.54 -21.48
N PRO A 20 10.93 -10.51 -22.33
CA PRO A 20 9.81 -9.56 -22.18
C PRO A 20 8.91 -9.89 -20.97
N TRP A 21 9.01 -11.09 -20.40
CA TRP A 21 8.25 -11.56 -19.24
C TRP A 21 9.18 -11.85 -18.06
N LEU A 22 8.74 -11.52 -16.84
CA LEU A 22 9.51 -11.70 -15.60
C LEU A 22 9.36 -13.12 -14.97
N GLY A 23 8.56 -13.99 -15.56
CA GLY A 23 8.27 -15.31 -15.00
C GLY A 23 7.44 -15.22 -13.71
N LEU A 24 7.93 -15.82 -12.63
CA LEU A 24 7.20 -15.87 -11.34
C LEU A 24 7.46 -14.66 -10.44
N GLU A 25 8.37 -13.77 -10.81
CA GLU A 25 8.64 -12.56 -10.02
C GLU A 25 7.52 -11.52 -10.20
N PRO A 26 7.15 -10.81 -9.12
CA PRO A 26 6.16 -9.75 -9.22
C PRO A 26 6.71 -8.56 -10.02
N TYR A 27 5.92 -8.07 -10.96
CA TYR A 27 6.22 -6.84 -11.69
C TYR A 27 6.38 -5.67 -10.73
N GLN A 28 7.40 -4.88 -10.95
CA GLN A 28 7.72 -3.69 -10.18
C GLN A 28 7.21 -2.42 -10.89
N GLU A 29 7.26 -1.27 -10.24
CA GLU A 29 6.86 0.01 -10.84
C GLU A 29 7.63 0.33 -12.14
N GLY A 30 8.93 0.00 -12.18
CA GLY A 30 9.77 0.14 -13.38
C GLY A 30 9.38 -0.77 -14.54
N ASP A 31 8.54 -1.77 -14.29
CA ASP A 31 8.06 -2.70 -15.31
C ASP A 31 6.69 -2.31 -15.90
N ALA A 32 6.16 -1.13 -15.56
CA ALA A 32 4.84 -0.68 -16.00
C ALA A 32 4.64 -0.75 -17.53
N GLY A 33 5.68 -0.45 -18.31
CA GLY A 33 5.65 -0.55 -19.78
C GLY A 33 5.52 -1.97 -20.32
N ARG A 34 5.65 -3.00 -19.47
CA ARG A 34 5.52 -4.44 -19.82
C ARG A 34 4.35 -5.10 -19.10
N PHE A 35 3.58 -4.36 -18.32
CA PHE A 35 2.44 -4.86 -17.55
C PHE A 35 1.13 -4.63 -18.31
N PHE A 36 0.59 -5.68 -18.92
CA PHE A 36 -0.60 -5.66 -19.77
C PHE A 36 -1.69 -6.62 -19.26
N GLY A 37 -2.89 -6.52 -19.83
CA GLY A 37 -4.03 -7.40 -19.55
C GLY A 37 -4.82 -7.05 -18.29
N ARG A 38 -4.48 -5.95 -17.59
CA ARG A 38 -5.12 -5.57 -16.32
C ARG A 38 -5.60 -4.10 -16.29
N SER A 39 -5.75 -3.47 -17.44
CA SER A 39 -6.09 -2.05 -17.53
C SER A 39 -7.40 -1.69 -16.80
N ALA A 40 -8.42 -2.54 -16.90
CA ALA A 40 -9.70 -2.35 -16.23
C ALA A 40 -9.58 -2.46 -14.70
N GLU A 41 -8.83 -3.44 -14.19
CA GLU A 41 -8.56 -3.60 -12.75
C GLU A 41 -7.73 -2.44 -12.21
N VAL A 42 -6.74 -1.98 -12.96
CA VAL A 42 -5.93 -0.79 -12.60
C VAL A 42 -6.83 0.44 -12.45
N SER A 43 -7.66 0.74 -13.45
CA SER A 43 -8.56 1.90 -13.41
C SER A 43 -9.52 1.83 -12.24
N ARG A 44 -10.18 0.68 -12.04
CA ARG A 44 -11.12 0.45 -10.93
C ARG A 44 -10.44 0.62 -9.57
N LEU A 45 -9.20 0.15 -9.43
CA LEU A 45 -8.49 0.24 -8.16
C LEU A 45 -8.00 1.66 -7.88
N VAL A 46 -7.51 2.38 -8.89
CA VAL A 46 -7.15 3.81 -8.76
C VAL A 46 -8.36 4.63 -8.35
N GLU A 47 -9.54 4.45 -8.98
CA GLU A 47 -10.79 5.11 -8.60
C GLU A 47 -11.19 4.78 -7.15
N ALA A 48 -11.15 3.50 -6.77
CA ALA A 48 -11.48 3.06 -5.42
C ALA A 48 -10.59 3.73 -4.37
N VAL A 49 -9.27 3.82 -4.60
CA VAL A 49 -8.33 4.46 -3.69
C VAL A 49 -8.49 5.97 -3.65
N ARG A 50 -8.77 6.61 -4.80
CA ARG A 50 -9.01 8.05 -4.87
C ARG A 50 -10.23 8.46 -4.05
N ASP A 51 -11.33 7.72 -4.19
CA ASP A 51 -12.63 8.09 -3.67
C ASP A 51 -12.85 7.63 -2.21
N ASN A 52 -12.04 6.71 -1.70
CA ASN A 52 -12.23 6.15 -0.36
C ASN A 52 -10.96 6.27 0.49
N LEU A 53 -11.14 6.53 1.79
CA LEU A 53 -10.05 6.58 2.75
C LEU A 53 -9.36 5.21 2.89
N HIS A 54 -10.16 4.12 2.88
CA HIS A 54 -9.69 2.75 2.93
C HIS A 54 -10.20 1.92 1.76
N THR A 55 -9.34 1.06 1.21
CA THR A 55 -9.67 0.09 0.17
C THR A 55 -9.03 -1.26 0.50
N THR A 56 -9.82 -2.34 0.45
CA THR A 56 -9.31 -3.71 0.59
C THR A 56 -9.18 -4.35 -0.78
N VAL A 57 -7.98 -4.77 -1.14
CA VAL A 57 -7.66 -5.56 -2.35
C VAL A 57 -7.53 -7.02 -1.97
N TYR A 58 -8.32 -7.89 -2.56
CA TYR A 58 -8.28 -9.31 -2.21
C TYR A 58 -8.39 -10.21 -3.45
N GLY A 59 -7.98 -11.46 -3.30
CA GLY A 59 -8.05 -12.47 -4.34
C GLY A 59 -7.17 -13.67 -4.02
N PRO A 60 -7.24 -14.74 -4.82
CA PRO A 60 -6.46 -15.94 -4.57
C PRO A 60 -4.95 -15.69 -4.57
N SER A 61 -4.21 -16.62 -3.99
CA SER A 61 -2.75 -16.60 -4.09
C SER A 61 -2.34 -16.69 -5.56
N GLY A 62 -1.33 -15.92 -5.98
CA GLY A 62 -0.86 -15.91 -7.37
C GLY A 62 -1.75 -15.12 -8.35
N ALA A 63 -2.86 -14.51 -7.94
CA ALA A 63 -3.70 -13.68 -8.83
C ALA A 63 -3.00 -12.40 -9.35
N GLY A 64 -1.79 -12.11 -8.89
CA GLY A 64 -1.01 -10.95 -9.34
C GLY A 64 -1.32 -9.65 -8.59
N LYS A 65 -1.87 -9.69 -7.36
CA LYS A 65 -2.18 -8.50 -6.56
C LYS A 65 -0.99 -7.56 -6.41
N THR A 66 0.17 -8.07 -6.02
CA THR A 66 1.41 -7.28 -5.87
C THR A 66 1.84 -6.62 -7.18
N SER A 67 1.80 -7.35 -8.29
CA SER A 67 2.12 -6.83 -9.62
C SER A 67 1.12 -5.76 -10.07
N LEU A 68 -0.18 -5.99 -9.84
CA LEU A 68 -1.23 -5.01 -10.13
C LEU A 68 -1.01 -3.71 -9.37
N LEU A 69 -0.71 -3.79 -8.07
CA LEU A 69 -0.41 -2.62 -7.25
C LEU A 69 0.83 -1.89 -7.76
N ARG A 70 1.97 -2.61 -7.88
CA ARG A 70 3.26 -1.97 -8.15
C ARG A 70 3.42 -1.51 -9.59
N ALA A 71 3.13 -2.36 -10.59
CA ALA A 71 3.33 -2.03 -12.00
C ALA A 71 2.13 -1.33 -12.65
N GLY A 72 0.91 -1.59 -12.14
CA GLY A 72 -0.31 -1.00 -12.71
C GLY A 72 -0.74 0.27 -12.00
N VAL A 73 -0.94 0.19 -10.68
CA VAL A 73 -1.64 1.24 -9.90
C VAL A 73 -0.69 2.37 -9.47
N PHE A 74 0.52 2.06 -9.00
CA PHE A 74 1.45 3.09 -8.50
C PHE A 74 1.82 4.16 -9.52
N PRO A 75 2.14 3.82 -10.79
CA PRO A 75 2.40 4.85 -11.80
C PRO A 75 1.22 5.83 -11.97
N ARG A 76 -0.01 5.30 -11.97
CA ARG A 76 -1.23 6.12 -12.08
C ARG A 76 -1.47 7.00 -10.85
N MET A 77 -1.22 6.47 -9.65
CA MET A 77 -1.31 7.26 -8.41
C MET A 77 -0.37 8.45 -8.43
N ARG A 78 0.86 8.28 -8.91
CA ARG A 78 1.85 9.37 -9.00
C ARG A 78 1.42 10.47 -9.98
N GLU A 79 0.69 10.14 -11.03
CA GLU A 79 0.10 11.12 -11.93
C GLU A 79 -0.92 12.02 -11.22
N GLU A 80 -1.57 11.51 -10.16
CA GLU A 80 -2.61 12.21 -9.37
C GLU A 80 -2.08 12.80 -8.05
N THR A 81 -0.79 13.03 -7.91
CA THR A 81 -0.14 13.52 -6.65
C THR A 81 -0.34 12.61 -5.43
N MET A 82 -0.69 11.35 -5.63
CA MET A 82 -0.70 10.33 -4.60
C MET A 82 0.69 9.66 -4.52
N ILE A 83 1.20 9.49 -3.31
CA ILE A 83 2.52 8.92 -3.05
C ILE A 83 2.36 7.50 -2.52
N PRO A 84 2.56 6.45 -3.36
CA PRO A 84 2.51 5.08 -2.90
C PRO A 84 3.58 4.80 -1.85
N VAL A 85 3.17 4.34 -0.69
CA VAL A 85 4.02 3.86 0.41
C VAL A 85 3.83 2.35 0.48
N TYR A 86 4.67 1.61 -0.24
CA TYR A 86 4.58 0.15 -0.27
C TYR A 86 5.23 -0.46 0.97
N LEU A 87 4.47 -1.24 1.70
CA LEU A 87 4.87 -1.85 2.95
C LEU A 87 4.56 -3.35 2.93
N ARG A 88 5.57 -4.15 3.22
CA ARG A 88 5.43 -5.52 3.66
C ARG A 88 6.01 -5.59 5.07
N LEU A 89 5.15 -5.80 6.04
CA LEU A 89 5.54 -5.78 7.46
C LEU A 89 6.48 -6.93 7.80
N SER A 90 7.50 -6.66 8.58
CA SER A 90 8.36 -7.70 9.15
C SER A 90 7.77 -8.22 10.45
N HIS A 91 7.62 -9.52 10.54
CA HIS A 91 7.07 -10.22 11.71
C HIS A 91 8.14 -10.82 12.63
N ALA A 92 9.43 -10.62 12.34
CA ALA A 92 10.52 -11.09 13.17
C ALA A 92 10.43 -10.46 14.58
N GLU A 93 10.79 -11.21 15.62
CA GLU A 93 10.81 -10.69 17.00
C GLU A 93 11.75 -9.48 17.16
N SER A 94 12.85 -9.46 16.42
CA SER A 94 13.82 -8.35 16.42
C SER A 94 13.39 -7.15 15.57
N ALA A 95 12.28 -7.24 14.81
CA ALA A 95 11.81 -6.14 14.00
C ALA A 95 11.22 -5.01 14.89
N PRO A 96 11.33 -3.75 14.46
CA PRO A 96 10.68 -2.64 15.16
C PRO A 96 9.17 -2.88 15.30
N PRO A 97 8.50 -2.18 16.24
CA PRO A 97 7.03 -2.17 16.32
C PRO A 97 6.38 -1.87 14.98
N TYR A 98 5.21 -2.45 14.72
CA TYR A 98 4.53 -2.28 13.42
C TYR A 98 4.26 -0.82 13.08
N ARG A 99 3.86 -0.01 14.06
CA ARG A 99 3.70 1.44 13.87
C ARG A 99 4.99 2.08 13.36
N ASP A 100 6.13 1.74 13.96
CA ASP A 100 7.42 2.31 13.59
C ASP A 100 7.85 1.87 12.19
N GLN A 101 7.55 0.62 11.80
CA GLN A 101 7.75 0.17 10.42
C GLN A 101 6.93 0.98 9.42
N VAL A 102 5.66 1.26 9.73
CA VAL A 102 4.79 2.09 8.88
C VAL A 102 5.35 3.51 8.77
N LEU A 103 5.67 4.15 9.88
CA LEU A 103 6.20 5.52 9.87
C LEU A 103 7.56 5.63 9.19
N ALA A 104 8.43 4.61 9.34
CA ALA A 104 9.70 4.55 8.62
C ALA A 104 9.49 4.47 7.10
N GLY A 105 8.60 3.59 6.65
CA GLY A 105 8.26 3.46 5.22
C GLY A 105 7.60 4.72 4.65
N VAL A 106 6.77 5.41 5.43
CA VAL A 106 6.20 6.70 5.03
C VAL A 106 7.32 7.73 4.82
N ARG A 107 8.22 7.90 5.79
CA ARG A 107 9.33 8.85 5.68
C ARG A 107 10.23 8.54 4.49
N GLU A 108 10.54 7.26 4.26
CA GLU A 108 11.33 6.84 3.10
C GLU A 108 10.64 7.18 1.76
N ALA A 109 9.34 6.86 1.63
CA ALA A 109 8.59 7.13 0.41
C ALA A 109 8.43 8.63 0.13
N LEU A 110 8.19 9.45 1.16
CA LEU A 110 8.10 10.90 1.05
C LEU A 110 9.44 11.50 0.62
N CYS A 111 10.55 11.06 1.24
CA CYS A 111 11.90 11.48 0.88
C CYS A 111 12.21 11.14 -0.59
N ALA A 112 11.92 9.89 -1.02
CA ALA A 112 12.14 9.46 -2.40
C ALA A 112 11.30 10.26 -3.41
N ALA A 113 10.10 10.69 -3.00
CA ALA A 113 9.21 11.51 -3.83
C ALA A 113 9.49 13.02 -3.74
N GLN A 114 10.46 13.44 -2.93
CA GLN A 114 10.74 14.87 -2.64
C GLN A 114 9.49 15.60 -2.12
N VAL A 115 8.77 14.95 -1.20
CA VAL A 115 7.59 15.49 -0.52
C VAL A 115 7.96 15.78 0.92
N GLU A 116 7.66 16.98 1.38
CA GLU A 116 7.88 17.42 2.75
C GLU A 116 6.63 17.19 3.60
N ALA A 117 6.81 16.71 4.83
CA ALA A 117 5.75 16.59 5.81
C ALA A 117 5.83 17.79 6.75
N GLU A 118 4.92 18.75 6.59
CA GLU A 118 4.87 19.95 7.41
C GLU A 118 3.88 19.77 8.57
N PRO A 119 4.28 20.08 9.80
CA PRO A 119 3.37 19.98 10.94
C PRO A 119 2.28 21.05 10.85
N VAL A 120 1.04 20.62 11.14
CA VAL A 120 -0.15 21.48 11.20
C VAL A 120 -0.57 21.68 12.65
N GLY A 121 -0.82 22.92 13.03
CA GLY A 121 -1.32 23.27 14.36
C GLY A 121 -0.26 23.24 15.46
N GLU A 122 -0.70 23.45 16.70
CA GLU A 122 0.17 23.45 17.85
C GLU A 122 0.39 22.04 18.39
N ASN A 123 1.63 21.71 18.75
CA ASN A 123 1.96 20.44 19.38
C ASN A 123 1.32 20.36 20.77
N ALA A 124 0.38 19.46 20.95
CA ALA A 124 0.02 18.99 22.28
C ALA A 124 1.12 18.03 22.76
N GLU A 125 2.15 18.55 23.41
CA GLU A 125 3.36 17.79 23.85
C GLU A 125 3.04 16.60 24.78
N GLN A 126 1.81 16.47 25.26
CA GLN A 126 1.39 15.45 26.22
C GLN A 126 0.45 14.38 25.63
N CYS A 127 0.19 14.39 24.33
CA CYS A 127 -0.70 13.42 23.70
C CYS A 127 0.06 12.23 23.14
N PRO A 128 -0.45 10.98 23.31
CA PRO A 128 0.18 9.80 22.76
C PRO A 128 0.23 9.90 21.22
N GLU A 129 1.38 9.60 20.65
CA GLU A 129 1.53 9.52 19.20
C GLU A 129 0.96 8.19 18.68
N THR A 130 -0.02 8.28 17.80
CA THR A 130 -0.63 7.16 17.09
C THR A 130 -0.49 7.38 15.59
N LEU A 131 -0.73 6.35 14.76
CA LEU A 131 -0.76 6.54 13.30
C LEU A 131 -1.77 7.63 12.91
N TRP A 132 -2.96 7.60 13.52
CA TRP A 132 -4.00 8.60 13.27
C TRP A 132 -3.51 10.02 13.59
N SER A 133 -2.95 10.25 14.79
CA SER A 133 -2.47 11.58 15.19
C SER A 133 -1.32 12.06 14.31
N TRP A 134 -0.42 11.16 13.92
CA TRP A 134 0.69 11.51 13.05
C TRP A 134 0.20 12.03 11.69
N PHE A 135 -0.74 11.31 11.04
CA PHE A 135 -1.26 11.74 9.73
C PHE A 135 -2.10 13.01 9.80
N HIS A 136 -2.80 13.28 10.92
CA HIS A 136 -3.61 14.49 11.08
C HIS A 136 -2.78 15.71 11.48
N ARG A 137 -1.58 15.49 11.99
CA ARG A 137 -0.65 16.57 12.37
C ARG A 137 0.28 16.99 11.25
N HIS A 138 0.18 16.39 10.06
CA HIS A 138 1.05 16.72 8.94
C HIS A 138 0.25 16.97 7.67
N GLU A 139 0.66 17.98 6.93
CA GLU A 139 0.35 18.15 5.52
C GLU A 139 1.57 17.77 4.68
N PHE A 140 1.32 17.26 3.49
CA PHE A 140 2.36 16.71 2.63
C PHE A 140 2.47 17.57 1.37
N TRP A 141 3.60 18.24 1.18
CA TRP A 141 3.81 19.20 0.10
C TRP A 141 4.88 18.71 -0.86
N ASP A 142 4.56 18.69 -2.17
CA ASP A 142 5.57 18.40 -3.20
C ASP A 142 6.42 19.64 -3.53
N GLY A 143 7.55 19.45 -4.22
CA GLY A 143 8.45 20.53 -4.61
C GLY A 143 7.84 21.59 -5.55
N ARG A 144 6.55 21.43 -5.93
CA ARG A 144 5.77 22.42 -6.70
C ARG A 144 4.69 23.09 -5.85
N ASN A 145 4.77 22.95 -4.55
CA ASN A 145 3.81 23.50 -3.58
C ASN A 145 2.37 22.99 -3.82
N ARG A 146 2.22 21.69 -4.14
CA ARG A 146 0.93 21.01 -4.27
C ARG A 146 0.79 20.00 -3.13
N LEU A 147 -0.42 19.89 -2.58
CA LEU A 147 -0.73 18.87 -1.59
C LEU A 147 -0.63 17.48 -2.21
N ALA A 148 0.22 16.65 -1.65
CA ALA A 148 0.38 15.25 -1.97
C ALA A 148 -0.37 14.39 -0.94
N LYS A 149 -0.76 13.17 -1.33
CA LYS A 149 -1.45 12.22 -0.45
C LYS A 149 -0.64 10.93 -0.33
N PRO A 150 -0.03 10.63 0.81
CA PRO A 150 0.52 9.30 1.07
C PRO A 150 -0.57 8.24 0.99
N VAL A 151 -0.29 7.16 0.26
CA VAL A 151 -1.15 5.99 0.16
C VAL A 151 -0.42 4.82 0.78
N LEU A 152 -0.78 4.46 2.01
CA LEU A 152 -0.24 3.28 2.69
C LEU A 152 -0.75 2.03 1.99
N VAL A 153 0.15 1.21 1.47
CA VAL A 153 -0.18 -0.06 0.82
C VAL A 153 0.46 -1.18 1.63
N LEU A 154 -0.34 -1.79 2.51
CA LEU A 154 0.06 -2.94 3.31
C LEU A 154 -0.19 -4.21 2.50
N ASP A 155 0.85 -4.72 1.84
CA ASP A 155 0.74 -5.92 1.01
C ASP A 155 1.01 -7.19 1.84
N GLN A 156 0.35 -8.29 1.45
CA GLN A 156 0.36 -9.56 2.17
C GLN A 156 -0.10 -9.40 3.64
N PHE A 157 -1.14 -8.60 3.85
CA PHE A 157 -1.64 -8.26 5.17
C PHE A 157 -2.10 -9.49 5.99
N GLU A 158 -2.45 -10.59 5.32
CA GLU A 158 -2.72 -11.89 5.98
C GLU A 158 -1.57 -12.41 6.83
N GLU A 159 -0.32 -12.02 6.54
CA GLU A 159 0.83 -12.43 7.34
C GLU A 159 0.75 -11.92 8.79
N LEU A 160 0.06 -10.81 9.03
CA LEU A 160 -0.20 -10.31 10.39
C LEU A 160 -1.00 -11.31 11.23
N PHE A 161 -1.91 -12.07 10.61
CA PHE A 161 -2.77 -13.05 11.29
C PHE A 161 -2.10 -14.40 11.49
N THR A 162 -1.01 -14.65 10.80
CA THR A 162 -0.27 -15.92 10.83
C THR A 162 1.10 -15.71 11.50
N LEU A 163 2.04 -15.14 10.79
CA LEU A 163 3.41 -14.91 11.29
C LEU A 163 3.46 -13.85 12.40
N GLY A 164 2.61 -12.82 12.29
CA GLY A 164 2.54 -11.71 13.24
C GLY A 164 1.69 -11.98 14.48
N ALA A 165 0.90 -13.07 14.50
CA ALA A 165 -0.07 -13.34 15.57
C ALA A 165 0.58 -13.46 16.97
N ALA A 166 1.84 -13.88 17.05
CA ALA A 166 2.58 -14.02 18.30
C ALA A 166 3.21 -12.73 18.82
N ARG A 167 3.25 -11.67 18.01
CA ARG A 167 3.85 -10.40 18.42
C ARG A 167 2.92 -9.66 19.39
N SER A 168 3.52 -9.12 20.44
CA SER A 168 2.78 -8.39 21.50
C SER A 168 2.14 -7.09 21.02
N ASP A 169 2.67 -6.49 19.94
CA ASP A 169 2.18 -5.24 19.35
C ASP A 169 1.13 -5.43 18.25
N ALA A 170 0.78 -6.68 17.88
CA ALA A 170 -0.18 -6.96 16.80
C ALA A 170 -1.57 -6.40 17.09
N GLY A 171 -2.08 -6.61 18.32
CA GLY A 171 -3.41 -6.12 18.70
C GLY A 171 -3.51 -4.60 18.70
N SER A 172 -2.55 -3.91 19.32
CA SER A 172 -2.52 -2.44 19.32
C SER A 172 -2.36 -1.85 17.92
N PHE A 173 -1.58 -2.49 17.06
CA PHE A 173 -1.44 -2.06 15.68
C PHE A 173 -2.75 -2.20 14.88
N ILE A 174 -3.51 -3.29 15.08
CA ILE A 174 -4.83 -3.46 14.45
C ILE A 174 -5.79 -2.35 14.90
N THR A 175 -5.76 -2.00 16.19
CA THR A 175 -6.56 -0.87 16.71
C THR A 175 -6.15 0.45 16.06
N GLU A 176 -4.88 0.79 16.03
CA GLU A 176 -4.38 2.01 15.38
C GLU A 176 -4.74 2.07 13.89
N LEU A 177 -4.65 0.92 13.20
CA LEU A 177 -5.04 0.82 11.79
C LEU A 177 -6.55 0.97 11.60
N GLY A 178 -7.36 0.43 12.50
CA GLY A 178 -8.81 0.59 12.52
C GLY A 178 -9.22 2.05 12.66
N ASP A 179 -8.63 2.75 13.63
CA ASP A 179 -8.84 4.18 13.85
C ASP A 179 -8.44 5.00 12.62
N LEU A 180 -7.27 4.68 12.04
CA LEU A 180 -6.78 5.35 10.83
C LEU A 180 -7.71 5.13 9.63
N CYS A 181 -8.12 3.88 9.36
CA CYS A 181 -9.00 3.54 8.24
C CYS A 181 -10.43 4.11 8.37
N SER A 182 -10.90 4.26 9.62
CA SER A 182 -12.25 4.79 9.91
C SER A 182 -12.27 6.30 10.13
N ASN A 183 -11.11 6.93 10.17
CA ASN A 183 -10.94 8.32 10.60
C ASN A 183 -11.56 8.58 11.98
N THR A 184 -11.34 7.68 12.92
CA THR A 184 -11.83 7.77 14.29
C THR A 184 -10.72 8.27 15.19
N VAL A 185 -11.02 9.26 16.06
CA VAL A 185 -10.05 9.72 17.05
C VAL A 185 -9.74 8.58 18.03
N PRO A 186 -8.46 8.19 18.19
CA PRO A 186 -8.07 7.10 19.09
C PRO A 186 -8.53 7.35 20.54
N GLU A 187 -9.01 6.29 21.20
CA GLU A 187 -9.49 6.38 22.59
C GLU A 187 -8.43 6.91 23.53
N SER A 188 -7.18 6.48 23.38
CA SER A 188 -6.05 6.97 24.16
C SER A 188 -5.84 8.47 24.06
N LEU A 189 -6.03 9.03 22.85
CA LEU A 189 -5.93 10.46 22.59
C LEU A 189 -7.14 11.20 23.16
N ALA A 190 -8.35 10.69 22.98
CA ALA A 190 -9.57 11.26 23.54
C ALA A 190 -9.54 11.32 25.08
N ALA A 191 -9.04 10.25 25.72
CA ALA A 191 -8.86 10.18 27.17
C ALA A 191 -7.83 11.21 27.68
N ALA A 192 -6.68 11.34 27.00
CA ALA A 192 -5.65 12.33 27.35
C ALA A 192 -6.17 13.77 27.23
N LEU A 193 -6.91 14.09 26.17
CA LEU A 193 -7.54 15.40 25.98
C LEU A 193 -8.58 15.68 27.06
N SER A 194 -9.41 14.71 27.42
CA SER A 194 -10.42 14.84 28.48
C SER A 194 -9.78 15.09 29.85
N ALA A 195 -8.67 14.40 30.16
CA ALA A 195 -7.95 14.54 31.42
C ALA A 195 -7.29 15.93 31.60
N THR A 196 -6.86 16.55 30.51
CA THR A 196 -6.18 17.85 30.50
C THR A 196 -7.12 19.02 30.22
N GLY A 197 -8.40 18.78 29.88
CA GLY A 197 -9.31 19.81 29.36
C GLY A 197 -8.85 20.39 28.01
N GLY A 198 -7.94 19.69 27.33
CA GLY A 198 -7.33 20.12 26.07
C GLY A 198 -8.23 19.93 24.87
N ARG A 199 -7.78 20.46 23.72
CA ARG A 199 -8.39 20.26 22.41
C ARG A 199 -7.32 19.83 21.41
N LEU A 200 -7.74 19.16 20.33
CA LEU A 200 -6.85 18.90 19.20
C LEU A 200 -6.41 20.25 18.61
N GLY A 201 -5.11 20.45 18.47
CA GLY A 201 -4.54 21.63 17.82
C GLY A 201 -4.56 21.56 16.28
N TYR A 202 -5.19 20.52 15.72
CA TYR A 202 -5.25 20.22 14.29
C TYR A 202 -6.62 19.64 13.89
N PRO A 203 -7.01 19.71 12.58
CA PRO A 203 -8.30 19.20 12.12
C PRO A 203 -8.41 17.67 12.27
N SER A 204 -9.49 17.20 12.90
CA SER A 204 -9.78 15.77 13.05
C SER A 204 -10.49 15.14 11.86
N ASP A 205 -11.03 15.95 10.97
CA ASP A 205 -11.74 15.54 9.76
C ASP A 205 -10.87 15.49 8.50
N SER A 206 -9.60 15.88 8.62
CA SER A 206 -8.64 15.81 7.53
C SER A 206 -8.45 14.37 7.04
N GLN A 207 -8.42 14.18 5.72
CA GLN A 207 -8.16 12.90 5.05
C GLN A 207 -7.03 13.05 4.02
N SER A 208 -5.91 13.57 4.49
CA SER A 208 -4.70 13.82 3.69
C SER A 208 -3.94 12.54 3.29
N TYR A 209 -4.46 11.37 3.61
CA TYR A 209 -3.86 10.06 3.34
C TYR A 209 -4.89 9.07 2.78
N ARG A 210 -4.42 7.90 2.34
CA ARG A 210 -5.23 6.73 1.98
C ARG A 210 -4.59 5.46 2.52
N VAL A 211 -5.41 4.41 2.70
CA VAL A 211 -4.95 3.10 3.18
C VAL A 211 -5.45 2.01 2.24
N VAL A 212 -4.55 1.16 1.79
CA VAL A 212 -4.85 -0.03 0.99
C VAL A 212 -4.36 -1.26 1.73
N LEU A 213 -5.24 -2.21 2.01
CA LEU A 213 -4.86 -3.54 2.50
C LEU A 213 -4.94 -4.52 1.34
N SER A 214 -3.86 -5.24 1.08
CA SER A 214 -3.82 -6.32 0.09
C SER A 214 -3.66 -7.65 0.82
N LEU A 215 -4.61 -8.57 0.64
CA LEU A 215 -4.61 -9.86 1.32
C LEU A 215 -5.20 -10.96 0.43
N ARG A 216 -4.98 -12.21 0.85
CA ARG A 216 -5.61 -13.38 0.23
C ARG A 216 -7.08 -13.45 0.62
N GLU A 217 -7.94 -13.89 -0.31
CA GLU A 217 -9.39 -13.94 -0.11
C GLU A 217 -9.84 -14.87 1.03
N ASP A 218 -9.07 -15.95 1.28
CA ASP A 218 -9.34 -16.89 2.37
C ASP A 218 -9.17 -16.27 3.79
N PHE A 219 -8.53 -15.10 3.88
CA PHE A 219 -8.38 -14.34 5.13
C PHE A 219 -9.41 -13.21 5.32
N LEU A 220 -10.34 -13.00 4.38
CA LEU A 220 -11.37 -11.97 4.54
C LEU A 220 -12.24 -12.18 5.78
N ALA A 221 -12.65 -13.43 6.06
CA ALA A 221 -13.42 -13.74 7.25
C ALA A 221 -12.62 -13.41 8.54
N ARG A 222 -11.31 -13.70 8.53
CA ARG A 222 -10.46 -13.38 9.67
C ARG A 222 -10.29 -11.87 9.87
N LEU A 223 -10.16 -11.12 8.78
CA LEU A 223 -10.14 -9.65 8.84
C LEU A 223 -11.44 -9.13 9.46
N GLU A 224 -12.60 -9.65 9.06
CA GLU A 224 -13.90 -9.25 9.60
C GLU A 224 -14.06 -9.55 11.08
N GLU A 225 -13.55 -10.70 11.53
CA GLU A 225 -13.60 -11.11 12.94
C GLU A 225 -12.83 -10.15 13.85
N ILE A 226 -11.62 -9.78 13.46
CA ILE A 226 -10.74 -8.93 14.27
C ILE A 226 -11.04 -7.43 14.13
N THR A 227 -11.80 -7.05 13.12
CA THR A 227 -12.15 -5.66 12.83
C THR A 227 -13.65 -5.40 12.98
N VAL A 228 -14.31 -6.16 13.85
CA VAL A 228 -15.78 -6.12 14.04
C VAL A 228 -16.29 -4.72 14.38
N GLU A 229 -15.50 -3.95 15.11
CA GLU A 229 -15.80 -2.58 15.53
C GLU A 229 -15.69 -1.57 14.38
N TRP A 230 -14.92 -1.89 13.32
CA TRP A 230 -14.69 -0.99 12.18
C TRP A 230 -15.38 -1.50 10.92
N THR A 231 -16.60 -1.04 10.68
CA THR A 231 -17.39 -1.45 9.49
C THR A 231 -16.73 -1.05 8.16
N VAL A 232 -15.74 -0.16 8.17
CA VAL A 232 -14.99 0.29 6.99
C VAL A 232 -14.33 -0.88 6.25
N PHE A 233 -13.83 -1.90 6.96
CA PHE A 233 -13.19 -3.07 6.35
C PHE A 233 -14.14 -3.99 5.57
N ARG A 234 -15.47 -3.80 5.71
CA ARG A 234 -16.49 -4.51 4.94
C ARG A 234 -16.90 -3.77 3.66
N ARG A 235 -16.46 -2.53 3.51
CA ARG A 235 -16.77 -1.67 2.37
C ARG A 235 -15.54 -1.53 1.47
N ASN A 236 -15.74 -0.98 0.27
CA ASN A 236 -14.65 -0.60 -0.64
C ASN A 236 -13.66 -1.76 -0.88
N ARG A 237 -14.21 -2.89 -1.32
CA ARG A 237 -13.45 -4.10 -1.61
C ARG A 237 -13.29 -4.28 -3.11
N VAL A 238 -12.06 -4.49 -3.56
CA VAL A 238 -11.72 -4.76 -4.95
C VAL A 238 -11.17 -6.17 -5.06
N SER A 239 -11.92 -7.03 -5.76
CA SER A 239 -11.51 -8.40 -6.05
C SER A 239 -10.55 -8.43 -7.24
N VAL A 240 -9.44 -9.15 -7.09
CA VAL A 240 -8.48 -9.45 -8.15
C VAL A 240 -8.56 -10.94 -8.44
N GLN A 241 -9.22 -11.28 -9.54
CA GLN A 241 -9.40 -12.66 -9.98
C GLN A 241 -8.25 -13.09 -10.90
N PRO A 242 -8.04 -14.39 -11.14
CA PRO A 242 -7.17 -14.87 -12.21
C PRO A 242 -7.50 -14.19 -13.55
N MET A 243 -6.50 -14.01 -14.41
CA MET A 243 -6.71 -13.43 -15.73
C MET A 243 -7.69 -14.26 -16.55
N THR A 244 -8.58 -13.60 -17.30
CA THR A 244 -9.32 -14.26 -18.38
C THR A 244 -8.38 -14.64 -19.52
N ALA A 245 -8.83 -15.52 -20.43
CA ALA A 245 -8.04 -15.89 -21.60
C ALA A 245 -7.65 -14.68 -22.48
N GLU A 246 -8.54 -13.70 -22.59
CA GLU A 246 -8.28 -12.47 -23.33
C GLU A 246 -7.21 -11.61 -22.65
N GLN A 247 -7.30 -11.44 -21.33
CA GLN A 247 -6.31 -10.72 -20.52
C GLN A 247 -4.94 -11.40 -20.56
N ALA A 248 -4.92 -12.72 -20.44
CA ALA A 248 -3.69 -13.51 -20.53
C ALA A 248 -3.06 -13.41 -21.92
N LEU A 249 -3.88 -13.42 -22.97
CA LEU A 249 -3.41 -13.23 -24.33
C LEU A 249 -2.76 -11.86 -24.53
N GLU A 250 -3.39 -10.80 -24.03
CA GLU A 250 -2.82 -9.44 -24.06
C GLU A 250 -1.50 -9.37 -23.29
N ALA A 251 -1.45 -9.98 -22.08
CA ALA A 251 -0.24 -10.01 -21.24
C ALA A 251 0.93 -10.78 -21.90
N VAL A 252 0.66 -11.70 -22.81
CA VAL A 252 1.68 -12.42 -23.58
C VAL A 252 2.07 -11.66 -24.84
N LEU A 253 1.09 -11.19 -25.63
CA LEU A 253 1.34 -10.58 -26.93
C LEU A 253 1.99 -9.22 -26.89
N MET A 254 1.53 -8.36 -25.96
CA MET A 254 1.97 -6.96 -25.96
C MET A 254 3.46 -6.81 -25.63
N PRO A 255 3.99 -7.42 -24.54
CA PRO A 255 5.43 -7.36 -24.28
C PRO A 255 6.24 -8.23 -25.24
N GLY A 256 5.62 -9.31 -25.79
CA GLY A 256 6.24 -10.25 -26.73
C GLY A 256 6.17 -9.82 -28.21
N LYS A 257 5.78 -8.58 -28.50
CA LYS A 257 5.64 -8.08 -29.87
C LYS A 257 6.95 -8.21 -30.67
N GLY A 258 6.88 -8.96 -31.79
CA GLY A 258 8.05 -9.29 -32.62
C GLY A 258 8.84 -10.52 -32.18
N ILE A 259 8.45 -11.17 -31.07
CA ILE A 259 9.06 -12.41 -30.57
C ILE A 259 8.08 -13.58 -30.67
N VAL A 260 6.80 -13.32 -30.34
CA VAL A 260 5.74 -14.31 -30.31
C VAL A 260 4.61 -13.86 -31.24
N ASP A 261 4.14 -14.76 -32.13
CA ASP A 261 2.93 -14.52 -32.92
C ASP A 261 1.66 -14.91 -32.14
N GLU A 262 0.50 -14.53 -32.68
CA GLU A 262 -0.78 -14.76 -32.01
C GLU A 262 -1.10 -16.25 -31.84
N ALA A 263 -0.71 -17.10 -32.79
CA ALA A 263 -0.99 -18.53 -32.72
C ALA A 263 -0.20 -19.17 -31.56
N VAL A 264 1.07 -18.83 -31.44
CA VAL A 264 1.91 -19.27 -30.29
C VAL A 264 1.41 -18.73 -28.98
N ALA A 265 1.03 -17.44 -28.90
CA ALA A 265 0.49 -16.84 -27.68
C ALA A 265 -0.81 -17.53 -27.23
N ARG A 266 -1.72 -17.83 -28.18
CA ARG A 266 -2.94 -18.61 -27.89
C ARG A 266 -2.63 -20.02 -27.40
N ALA A 267 -1.64 -20.69 -27.95
CA ALA A 267 -1.21 -22.00 -27.49
C ALA A 267 -0.66 -21.96 -26.04
N ILE A 268 0.09 -20.90 -25.67
CA ILE A 268 0.62 -20.71 -24.34
C ILE A 268 -0.52 -20.50 -23.32
N VAL A 269 -1.53 -19.71 -23.69
CA VAL A 269 -2.64 -19.36 -22.77
C VAL A 269 -3.61 -20.53 -22.57
N THR A 270 -3.68 -21.48 -23.53
CA THR A 270 -4.57 -22.65 -23.46
C THR A 270 -3.91 -23.90 -22.90
N ALA A 271 -2.59 -23.89 -22.68
CA ALA A 271 -1.83 -25.01 -22.10
C ALA A 271 -1.95 -25.05 -20.59
#